data_de5cea2a0eb024e25306f669f0380c1a
#
_entry.id   de5cea2a0eb024e25306f669f0380c1a
#
_cell.length_a   1.000
_cell.length_b   1.000
_cell.length_c   1.000
_cell.angle_alpha   90.00
_cell.angle_beta   90.00
_cell.angle_gamma   90.00
#
_symmetry.space_group_name_H-M   'P 1'
#
loop_
_entity.id
_entity.type
_entity.pdbx_description
1 polymer ?
#
loop_
_entity_poly.entity_id
_entity_poly.type
_entity_poly.pdbx_seq_one_letter_code
_entity_poly.pdbx_strand_id
1 'polypeptide(L)'
;LTSSLILATLSFSHGIGSAELADSYDPFTLGDSELSRFYVFDDPMPDSAGVLLRQESLGESQSLDKAGVNLRILYSATDGLTGTKIVPVSGALYLPPGDAPQGGWPLMAWTHGTVGIADSCAPSWDGRQTQDETYLNRFVSEGYAVVASDYQGLGTEGTHPYLATRPAAYSNLDAITAVQRAGFPVGQKVGLFGQSQGAGAAIA
;
A
#
# COMPACT_ATOMS: atom_id res chain seq x y z
N LEU A 1 -6.71 -32.34 77.90
CA LEU A 1 -6.02 -32.48 76.63
C LEU A 1 -6.92 -31.89 75.54
N THR A 2 -6.73 -30.60 75.27
CA THR A 2 -7.47 -29.83 74.24
C THR A 2 -6.56 -29.65 73.02
N SER A 3 -6.93 -30.25 71.88
CA SER A 3 -6.25 -30.08 70.62
C SER A 3 -6.89 -28.88 69.86
N SER A 4 -6.13 -27.83 69.68
CA SER A 4 -6.52 -26.70 68.80
C SER A 4 -6.22 -27.03 67.37
N LEU A 5 -7.24 -26.99 66.53
CA LEU A 5 -7.13 -27.06 65.07
C LEU A 5 -6.90 -25.64 64.52
N ILE A 6 -5.75 -25.40 63.90
CA ILE A 6 -5.47 -24.16 63.18
C ILE A 6 -5.94 -24.38 61.71
N LEU A 7 -6.95 -23.62 61.35
CA LEU A 7 -7.44 -23.55 59.95
C LEU A 7 -6.69 -22.43 59.22
N ALA A 8 -5.78 -22.82 58.33
CA ALA A 8 -5.13 -21.84 57.46
C ALA A 8 -6.01 -21.60 56.21
N THR A 9 -6.55 -20.41 56.09
CA THR A 9 -7.24 -19.94 54.90
C THR A 9 -6.22 -19.39 53.89
N LEU A 10 -5.98 -20.09 52.80
CA LEU A 10 -5.26 -19.57 51.67
C LEU A 10 -6.20 -18.65 50.85
N SER A 11 -5.96 -17.34 50.92
CA SER A 11 -6.57 -16.37 50.04
C SER A 11 -5.81 -16.35 48.73
N PHE A 12 -6.39 -16.92 47.66
CA PHE A 12 -5.93 -16.70 46.28
C PHE A 12 -6.49 -15.36 45.79
N SER A 13 -5.70 -14.32 45.84
CA SER A 13 -5.98 -13.09 45.11
C SER A 13 -5.64 -13.30 43.60
N HIS A 14 -6.62 -13.62 42.81
CA HIS A 14 -6.51 -13.52 41.38
C HIS A 14 -6.79 -12.07 40.98
N GLY A 15 -5.76 -11.24 41.03
CA GLY A 15 -5.75 -9.97 40.34
C GLY A 15 -5.31 -10.22 38.90
N ILE A 16 -6.23 -10.61 38.02
CA ILE A 16 -5.97 -10.50 36.59
C ILE A 16 -6.20 -9.02 36.27
N GLY A 17 -5.10 -8.30 36.10
CA GLY A 17 -5.13 -6.90 35.74
C GLY A 17 -5.80 -6.72 34.38
N SER A 18 -6.98 -6.10 34.39
CA SER A 18 -7.69 -5.64 33.20
C SER A 18 -6.98 -4.48 32.46
N ALA A 19 -5.76 -4.12 32.89
CA ALA A 19 -4.97 -3.05 32.26
C ALA A 19 -4.05 -3.54 31.12
N GLU A 20 -3.65 -4.83 31.11
CA GLU A 20 -2.75 -5.34 30.07
C GLU A 20 -3.46 -5.69 28.74
N LEU A 21 -4.77 -5.87 28.74
CA LEU A 21 -5.53 -6.16 27.51
C LEU A 21 -5.92 -4.90 26.73
N ALA A 22 -5.87 -3.73 27.33
CA ALA A 22 -6.24 -2.48 26.67
C ALA A 22 -5.08 -1.88 25.83
N ASP A 23 -3.82 -2.18 26.19
CA ASP A 23 -2.64 -1.70 25.45
C ASP A 23 -2.24 -2.57 24.24
N SER A 24 -2.85 -3.75 24.09
CA SER A 24 -2.56 -4.65 22.95
C SER A 24 -3.61 -4.63 21.84
N TYR A 25 -4.69 -3.87 22.01
CA TYR A 25 -5.72 -3.75 21.01
C TYR A 25 -5.40 -2.59 20.07
N ASP A 26 -4.66 -2.86 19.02
CA ASP A 26 -4.57 -1.99 17.85
C ASP A 26 -5.64 -2.46 16.85
N PRO A 27 -6.73 -1.69 16.64
CA PRO A 27 -7.77 -2.08 15.71
C PRO A 27 -7.27 -2.15 14.26
N PHE A 28 -6.10 -1.57 13.97
CA PHE A 28 -5.47 -1.66 12.65
C PHE A 28 -4.70 -2.97 12.44
N THR A 29 -4.44 -3.74 13.49
CA THR A 29 -3.74 -5.05 13.37
C THR A 29 -4.67 -6.25 13.42
N LEU A 30 -5.94 -6.06 13.80
CA LEU A 30 -6.92 -7.14 13.85
C LEU A 30 -7.42 -7.50 12.45
N GLY A 31 -6.86 -8.58 11.92
CA GLY A 31 -7.23 -9.13 10.61
C GLY A 31 -6.28 -8.75 9.47
N ASP A 32 -5.35 -7.81 9.68
CA ASP A 32 -4.44 -7.31 8.64
C ASP A 32 -2.98 -7.73 8.82
N SER A 33 -2.71 -8.73 9.66
CA SER A 33 -1.43 -9.44 9.73
C SER A 33 -0.18 -8.54 9.74
N GLU A 34 -0.05 -7.69 10.75
CA GLU A 34 1.21 -6.98 11.05
C GLU A 34 1.78 -6.12 9.89
N LEU A 35 0.95 -5.35 9.23
CA LEU A 35 1.43 -4.37 8.25
C LEU A 35 2.56 -3.50 8.81
N SER A 36 3.54 -3.22 7.97
CA SER A 36 4.65 -2.35 8.32
C SER A 36 4.15 -0.93 8.65
N ARG A 37 4.85 -0.25 9.59
CA ARG A 37 4.63 1.17 9.90
C ARG A 37 4.78 2.10 8.69
N PHE A 38 5.31 1.61 7.59
CA PHE A 38 5.37 2.34 6.32
C PHE A 38 3.99 2.81 5.85
N TYR A 39 2.95 2.00 6.07
CA TYR A 39 1.59 2.26 5.60
C TYR A 39 0.79 3.22 6.49
N VAL A 40 1.25 3.48 7.70
CA VAL A 40 0.61 4.40 8.64
C VAL A 40 1.16 5.80 8.43
N PHE A 41 0.31 6.76 8.08
CA PHE A 41 0.71 8.15 7.88
C PHE A 41 0.08 9.04 8.93
N ASP A 42 0.87 9.41 9.94
CA ASP A 42 0.44 10.20 11.11
C ASP A 42 0.76 11.71 10.99
N ASP A 43 1.45 12.11 9.91
CA ASP A 43 1.77 13.51 9.64
C ASP A 43 0.59 14.26 9.02
N PRO A 44 0.55 15.60 9.08
CA PRO A 44 -0.48 16.37 8.38
C PRO A 44 -0.48 16.06 6.87
N MET A 45 -1.65 15.72 6.34
CA MET A 45 -1.81 15.50 4.90
C MET A 45 -1.55 16.79 4.11
N PRO A 46 -0.89 16.69 2.94
CA PRO A 46 -0.78 17.83 2.02
C PRO A 46 -2.15 18.33 1.56
N ASP A 47 -2.23 19.61 1.19
CA ASP A 47 -3.45 20.21 0.64
C ASP A 47 -3.80 19.76 -0.78
N SER A 48 -2.93 18.97 -1.41
CA SER A 48 -3.11 18.48 -2.78
C SER A 48 -2.76 17.00 -2.91
N ALA A 49 -3.44 16.33 -3.84
CA ALA A 49 -3.09 15.00 -4.28
C ALA A 49 -1.83 14.95 -5.16
N GLY A 50 -1.26 13.78 -5.34
CA GLY A 50 -0.06 13.57 -6.16
C GLY A 50 1.22 14.11 -5.53
N VAL A 51 1.36 13.99 -4.21
CA VAL A 51 2.58 14.28 -3.46
C VAL A 51 3.14 12.98 -2.92
N LEU A 52 4.42 12.70 -3.17
CA LEU A 52 5.11 11.56 -2.56
C LEU A 52 5.30 11.84 -1.07
N LEU A 53 4.82 10.96 -0.21
CA LEU A 53 4.89 11.08 1.25
C LEU A 53 6.07 10.29 1.82
N ARG A 54 6.27 9.05 1.34
CA ARG A 54 7.36 8.15 1.75
C ARG A 54 7.77 7.25 0.60
N GLN A 55 9.00 6.74 0.70
CA GLN A 55 9.50 5.66 -0.15
C GLN A 55 10.47 4.78 0.63
N GLU A 56 10.51 3.50 0.29
CA GLU A 56 11.51 2.54 0.76
C GLU A 56 11.77 1.49 -0.31
N SER A 57 12.86 0.73 -0.19
CA SER A 57 13.10 -0.41 -1.07
C SER A 57 12.06 -1.50 -0.82
N LEU A 58 11.54 -2.10 -1.88
CA LEU A 58 10.71 -3.31 -1.78
C LEU A 58 11.57 -4.50 -1.33
N GLY A 59 10.96 -5.43 -0.63
CA GLY A 59 11.55 -6.73 -0.36
C GLY A 59 11.65 -7.58 -1.64
N GLU A 60 12.38 -8.69 -1.55
CA GLU A 60 12.60 -9.59 -2.69
C GLU A 60 11.27 -10.12 -3.27
N SER A 61 10.34 -10.51 -2.39
CA SER A 61 9.02 -11.05 -2.79
C SER A 61 8.07 -10.05 -3.46
N GLN A 62 8.32 -8.75 -3.35
CA GLN A 62 7.53 -7.70 -4.00
C GLN A 62 8.25 -7.05 -5.18
N SER A 63 9.52 -7.43 -5.39
CA SER A 63 10.39 -6.86 -6.42
C SER A 63 10.17 -7.53 -7.77
N LEU A 64 10.40 -6.78 -8.84
CA LEU A 64 10.45 -7.30 -10.20
C LEU A 64 11.92 -7.59 -10.58
N ASP A 65 12.18 -8.81 -11.05
CA ASP A 65 13.52 -9.28 -11.43
C ASP A 65 14.20 -8.42 -12.52
N LYS A 66 13.40 -7.80 -13.38
CA LYS A 66 13.88 -6.99 -14.49
C LYS A 66 14.05 -5.52 -14.15
N ALA A 67 13.60 -5.10 -12.96
CA ALA A 67 13.78 -3.72 -12.52
C ALA A 67 15.18 -3.50 -11.91
N GLY A 68 15.78 -2.38 -12.25
CA GLY A 68 17.01 -1.90 -11.61
C GLY A 68 16.74 -1.24 -10.27
N VAL A 69 15.53 -0.66 -10.10
CA VAL A 69 15.06 -0.06 -8.86
C VAL A 69 13.64 -0.55 -8.58
N ASN A 70 13.42 -1.02 -7.36
CA ASN A 70 12.14 -1.50 -6.84
C ASN A 70 11.81 -0.73 -5.57
N LEU A 71 10.80 0.14 -5.60
CA LEU A 71 10.41 0.98 -4.48
C LEU A 71 8.96 0.74 -4.09
N ARG A 72 8.71 0.67 -2.78
CA ARG A 72 7.41 0.92 -2.20
C ARG A 72 7.26 2.43 -2.06
N ILE A 73 6.09 2.95 -2.41
CA ILE A 73 5.76 4.37 -2.31
C ILE A 73 4.49 4.56 -1.52
N LEU A 74 4.43 5.66 -0.77
CA LEU A 74 3.22 6.20 -0.15
C LEU A 74 3.03 7.61 -0.69
N TYR A 75 1.83 7.93 -1.13
CA TYR A 75 1.54 9.22 -1.75
C TYR A 75 0.14 9.73 -1.36
N SER A 76 -0.07 11.03 -1.51
CA SER A 76 -1.38 11.63 -1.31
C SER A 76 -2.25 11.44 -2.55
N ALA A 77 -3.47 11.00 -2.37
CA ALA A 77 -4.45 10.82 -3.45
C ALA A 77 -5.78 11.48 -3.11
N THR A 78 -6.53 11.81 -4.13
CA THR A 78 -7.91 12.27 -3.98
C THR A 78 -8.79 11.12 -3.54
N ASP A 79 -9.52 11.29 -2.43
CA ASP A 79 -10.57 10.35 -2.05
C ASP A 79 -11.65 10.29 -3.14
N GLY A 80 -11.64 9.23 -3.89
CA GLY A 80 -12.54 9.06 -5.03
C GLY A 80 -14.01 8.87 -4.66
N LEU A 81 -14.35 8.63 -3.39
CA LEU A 81 -15.73 8.57 -2.91
C LEU A 81 -16.32 9.97 -2.77
N THR A 82 -15.59 10.87 -2.11
CA THR A 82 -16.03 12.25 -1.87
C THR A 82 -15.59 13.23 -2.95
N GLY A 83 -14.42 12.99 -3.56
CA GLY A 83 -13.79 13.88 -4.53
C GLY A 83 -13.19 15.16 -3.94
N THR A 84 -13.15 15.29 -2.61
CA THR A 84 -12.76 16.55 -1.93
C THR A 84 -11.71 16.35 -0.84
N LYS A 85 -11.57 15.14 -0.29
CA LYS A 85 -10.57 14.82 0.73
C LYS A 85 -9.30 14.31 0.08
N ILE A 86 -8.19 14.47 0.78
CA ILE A 86 -6.91 13.87 0.44
C ILE A 86 -6.67 12.72 1.43
N VAL A 87 -6.28 11.57 0.89
CA VAL A 87 -6.02 10.34 1.64
C VAL A 87 -4.66 9.76 1.28
N PRO A 88 -3.99 9.04 2.19
CA PRO A 88 -2.78 8.31 1.85
C PRO A 88 -3.13 7.08 1.01
N VAL A 89 -2.32 6.78 0.01
CA VAL A 89 -2.43 5.57 -0.81
C VAL A 89 -1.04 4.99 -1.03
N SER A 90 -0.91 3.69 -0.91
CA SER A 90 0.34 2.97 -1.15
C SER A 90 0.43 2.43 -2.58
N GLY A 91 1.62 1.99 -2.94
CA GLY A 91 1.89 1.37 -4.23
C GLY A 91 3.36 1.04 -4.43
N ALA A 92 3.71 0.74 -5.66
CA ALA A 92 5.09 0.44 -6.05
C ALA A 92 5.53 1.26 -7.26
N LEU A 93 6.83 1.55 -7.32
CA LEU A 93 7.50 2.13 -8.48
C LEU A 93 8.66 1.22 -8.89
N TYR A 94 8.67 0.82 -10.15
CA TYR A 94 9.70 0.00 -10.76
C TYR A 94 10.38 0.78 -11.87
N LEU A 95 11.70 0.93 -11.79
CA LEU A 95 12.47 1.62 -12.83
C LEU A 95 13.35 0.62 -13.57
N PRO A 96 13.50 0.75 -14.90
CA PRO A 96 14.44 -0.06 -15.66
C PRO A 96 15.88 0.05 -15.14
N PRO A 97 16.73 -0.94 -15.40
CA PRO A 97 18.15 -0.84 -15.09
C PRO A 97 18.87 0.16 -15.99
N GLY A 98 19.94 0.76 -15.48
CA GLY A 98 20.78 1.72 -16.21
C GLY A 98 20.28 3.17 -16.13
N ASP A 99 20.75 3.99 -17.06
CA ASP A 99 20.43 5.41 -17.10
C ASP A 99 19.17 5.68 -17.91
N ALA A 100 18.34 6.59 -17.43
CA ALA A 100 17.14 6.99 -18.14
C ALA A 100 17.48 7.72 -19.45
N PRO A 101 16.70 7.51 -20.52
CA PRO A 101 16.87 8.29 -21.75
C PRO A 101 16.58 9.77 -21.50
N GLN A 102 17.00 10.62 -22.44
CA GLN A 102 16.67 12.04 -22.38
C GLN A 102 15.16 12.24 -22.30
N GLY A 103 14.70 12.93 -21.26
CA GLY A 103 13.30 13.15 -20.97
C GLY A 103 12.65 12.10 -20.06
N GLY A 104 13.43 11.15 -19.54
CA GLY A 104 12.98 10.10 -18.63
C GLY A 104 12.40 8.88 -19.34
N TRP A 105 12.25 7.77 -18.61
CA TRP A 105 11.57 6.59 -19.12
C TRP A 105 10.08 6.87 -19.37
N PRO A 106 9.48 6.36 -20.46
CA PRO A 106 8.03 6.37 -20.60
C PRO A 106 7.42 5.60 -19.41
N LEU A 107 6.32 6.12 -18.88
CA LEU A 107 5.69 5.57 -17.67
C LEU A 107 4.49 4.72 -18.03
N MET A 108 4.42 3.51 -17.48
CA MET A 108 3.25 2.65 -17.51
C MET A 108 2.60 2.66 -16.12
N ALA A 109 1.35 3.08 -16.03
CA ALA A 109 0.55 2.93 -14.82
C ALA A 109 -0.19 1.60 -14.87
N TRP A 110 0.13 0.72 -13.91
CA TRP A 110 -0.51 -0.58 -13.76
C TRP A 110 -1.70 -0.48 -12.81
N THR A 111 -2.85 -0.93 -13.29
CA THR A 111 -4.09 -1.03 -12.53
C THR A 111 -4.43 -2.51 -12.31
N HIS A 112 -4.19 -3.00 -11.10
CA HIS A 112 -4.30 -4.42 -10.77
C HIS A 112 -5.75 -4.93 -10.72
N GLY A 113 -5.91 -6.23 -10.90
CA GLY A 113 -7.17 -6.94 -10.68
C GLY A 113 -7.52 -7.06 -9.20
N THR A 114 -8.61 -7.75 -8.89
CA THR A 114 -9.04 -8.01 -7.51
C THR A 114 -7.99 -8.85 -6.76
N VAL A 115 -7.54 -8.35 -5.61
CA VAL A 115 -6.58 -9.03 -4.71
C VAL A 115 -7.18 -9.33 -3.35
N GLY A 116 -8.28 -8.68 -2.98
CA GLY A 116 -8.94 -8.74 -1.69
C GLY A 116 -9.40 -7.35 -1.26
N ILE A 117 -9.84 -7.21 -0.01
CA ILE A 117 -10.33 -5.94 0.55
C ILE A 117 -9.67 -5.58 1.88
N ALA A 118 -8.86 -6.47 2.45
CA ALA A 118 -8.10 -6.20 3.66
C ALA A 118 -6.81 -5.44 3.33
N ASP A 119 -6.29 -4.68 4.27
CA ASP A 119 -5.03 -3.92 4.08
C ASP A 119 -3.86 -4.83 3.75
N SER A 120 -3.81 -6.03 4.34
CA SER A 120 -2.80 -7.06 4.03
C SER A 120 -2.82 -7.55 2.58
N CYS A 121 -3.89 -7.27 1.83
CA CYS A 121 -3.99 -7.61 0.41
C CYS A 121 -3.32 -6.57 -0.52
N ALA A 122 -2.76 -5.49 0.02
CA ALA A 122 -2.05 -4.50 -0.78
C ALA A 122 -0.90 -5.14 -1.56
N PRO A 123 -0.86 -5.06 -2.92
CA PRO A 123 0.18 -5.74 -3.70
C PRO A 123 1.60 -5.27 -3.40
N SER A 124 1.78 -4.06 -2.89
CA SER A 124 3.10 -3.58 -2.45
C SER A 124 3.54 -4.22 -1.13
N TRP A 125 2.63 -4.90 -0.41
CA TRP A 125 2.89 -5.66 0.82
C TRP A 125 2.92 -7.17 0.58
N ASP A 126 1.84 -7.73 0.05
CA ASP A 126 1.64 -9.17 -0.12
C ASP A 126 2.41 -9.75 -1.33
N GLY A 127 2.79 -8.88 -2.25
CA GLY A 127 3.36 -9.29 -3.54
C GLY A 127 2.31 -9.36 -4.64
N ARG A 128 2.72 -9.87 -5.80
CA ARG A 128 1.88 -9.93 -6.99
C ARG A 128 1.71 -11.35 -7.48
N GLN A 129 0.61 -11.62 -8.17
CA GLN A 129 0.43 -12.89 -8.85
C GLN A 129 1.45 -13.01 -10.00
N THR A 130 1.92 -14.20 -10.26
CA THR A 130 2.92 -14.50 -11.31
C THR A 130 2.53 -13.93 -12.68
N GLN A 131 1.24 -13.90 -13.01
CA GLN A 131 0.75 -13.32 -14.26
C GLN A 131 1.01 -11.81 -14.30
N ASP A 132 0.74 -11.08 -13.23
CA ASP A 132 0.98 -9.64 -13.13
C ASP A 132 2.47 -9.34 -13.18
N GLU A 133 3.29 -10.10 -12.44
CA GLU A 133 4.75 -9.98 -12.49
C GLU A 133 5.29 -10.17 -13.92
N THR A 134 4.73 -11.12 -14.68
CA THR A 134 5.11 -11.37 -16.06
C THR A 134 4.86 -10.15 -16.94
N TYR A 135 3.69 -9.50 -16.81
CA TYR A 135 3.37 -8.29 -17.56
C TYR A 135 4.28 -7.12 -17.16
N LEU A 136 4.47 -6.91 -15.87
CA LEU A 136 5.26 -5.80 -15.37
C LEU A 136 6.74 -5.95 -15.70
N ASN A 137 7.30 -7.15 -15.54
CA ASN A 137 8.67 -7.46 -15.97
C ASN A 137 8.88 -7.22 -17.47
N ARG A 138 7.88 -7.53 -18.30
CA ARG A 138 7.93 -7.25 -19.73
C ARG A 138 8.01 -5.74 -20.01
N PHE A 139 7.14 -4.93 -19.40
CA PHE A 139 7.19 -3.47 -19.56
C PHE A 139 8.54 -2.91 -19.16
N VAL A 140 9.07 -3.32 -17.99
CA VAL A 140 10.38 -2.87 -17.51
C VAL A 140 11.50 -3.29 -18.46
N SER A 141 11.48 -4.52 -18.99
CA SER A 141 12.46 -5.01 -19.99
C SER A 141 12.42 -4.24 -21.30
N GLU A 142 11.27 -3.69 -21.66
CA GLU A 142 11.08 -2.86 -22.86
C GLU A 142 11.39 -1.36 -22.60
N GLY A 143 11.92 -1.03 -21.39
CA GLY A 143 12.37 0.32 -21.05
C GLY A 143 11.25 1.24 -20.54
N TYR A 144 10.15 0.71 -20.06
CA TYR A 144 9.12 1.49 -19.35
C TYR A 144 9.38 1.49 -17.86
N ALA A 145 9.32 2.65 -17.21
CA ALA A 145 9.06 2.69 -15.78
C ALA A 145 7.62 2.26 -15.51
N VAL A 146 7.38 1.60 -14.38
CA VAL A 146 6.03 1.16 -13.99
C VAL A 146 5.68 1.74 -12.63
N VAL A 147 4.55 2.44 -12.53
CA VAL A 147 3.92 2.80 -11.26
C VAL A 147 2.66 1.96 -11.07
N ALA A 148 2.51 1.34 -9.90
CA ALA A 148 1.44 0.41 -9.59
C ALA A 148 0.82 0.77 -8.24
N SER A 149 -0.34 1.44 -8.27
CA SER A 149 -1.11 1.77 -7.08
C SER A 149 -1.70 0.52 -6.44
N ASP A 150 -1.76 0.47 -5.12
CA ASP A 150 -2.52 -0.55 -4.39
C ASP A 150 -4.02 -0.20 -4.31
N TYR A 151 -4.40 1.04 -4.67
CA TYR A 151 -5.69 1.69 -4.51
C TYR A 151 -5.98 2.16 -3.08
N GLN A 152 -6.87 3.15 -2.98
CA GLN A 152 -7.38 3.66 -1.72
C GLN A 152 -7.94 2.55 -0.82
N GLY A 153 -7.53 2.54 0.45
CA GLY A 153 -8.03 1.58 1.45
C GLY A 153 -7.52 0.15 1.27
N LEU A 154 -6.39 -0.03 0.57
CA LEU A 154 -5.55 -1.23 0.64
C LEU A 154 -4.18 -0.82 1.17
N GLY A 155 -3.78 -1.42 2.29
CA GLY A 155 -2.54 -1.10 3.01
C GLY A 155 -2.59 0.19 3.81
N THR A 156 -3.49 1.09 3.54
CA THR A 156 -3.62 2.39 4.21
C THR A 156 -5.00 2.56 4.82
N GLU A 157 -5.11 3.49 5.79
CA GLU A 157 -6.35 3.76 6.51
C GLU A 157 -7.57 3.95 5.59
N GLY A 158 -8.68 3.37 5.99
CA GLY A 158 -9.99 3.50 5.36
C GLY A 158 -10.47 2.21 4.69
N THR A 159 -11.71 2.22 4.26
CA THR A 159 -12.30 1.05 3.59
C THR A 159 -11.98 1.07 2.10
N HIS A 160 -11.49 -0.05 1.57
CA HIS A 160 -11.32 -0.20 0.13
C HIS A 160 -12.66 -0.16 -0.60
N PRO A 161 -12.90 0.83 -1.49
CA PRO A 161 -14.16 0.95 -2.23
C PRO A 161 -14.18 -0.02 -3.42
N TYR A 162 -14.26 -1.31 -3.11
CA TYR A 162 -14.17 -2.41 -4.07
C TYR A 162 -15.12 -2.23 -5.26
N LEU A 163 -14.61 -2.41 -6.48
CA LEU A 163 -15.28 -2.21 -7.76
C LEU A 163 -15.77 -0.78 -8.06
N ALA A 164 -15.50 0.18 -7.19
CA ALA A 164 -15.71 1.58 -7.52
C ALA A 164 -14.57 2.08 -8.41
N THR A 165 -14.84 2.26 -9.70
CA THR A 165 -13.79 2.58 -10.69
C THR A 165 -13.16 3.95 -10.47
N ARG A 166 -13.95 4.95 -10.05
CA ARG A 166 -13.46 6.32 -9.84
C ARG A 166 -12.39 6.43 -8.72
N PRO A 167 -12.55 5.85 -7.51
CA PRO A 167 -11.49 5.82 -6.50
C PRO A 167 -10.21 5.15 -6.99
N ALA A 168 -10.33 4.03 -7.71
CA ALA A 168 -9.17 3.35 -8.28
C ALA A 168 -8.50 4.19 -9.38
N ALA A 169 -9.26 4.88 -10.22
CA ALA A 169 -8.73 5.79 -11.25
C ALA A 169 -7.98 6.97 -10.61
N TYR A 170 -8.55 7.63 -9.61
CA TYR A 170 -7.85 8.72 -8.88
C TYR A 170 -6.56 8.22 -8.24
N SER A 171 -6.58 7.06 -7.56
CA SER A 171 -5.37 6.49 -6.97
C SER A 171 -4.25 6.33 -8.01
N ASN A 172 -4.56 5.88 -9.23
CA ASN A 172 -3.56 5.74 -10.28
C ASN A 172 -3.08 7.07 -10.87
N LEU A 173 -3.98 8.00 -11.15
CA LEU A 173 -3.63 9.32 -11.69
C LEU A 173 -2.76 10.11 -10.71
N ASP A 174 -3.10 10.02 -9.43
CA ASP A 174 -2.34 10.67 -8.36
C ASP A 174 -0.98 10.00 -8.12
N ALA A 175 -0.87 8.66 -8.30
CA ALA A 175 0.42 7.96 -8.29
C ALA A 175 1.34 8.42 -9.42
N ILE A 176 0.81 8.56 -10.65
CA ILE A 176 1.55 9.11 -11.79
C ILE A 176 2.07 10.51 -11.45
N THR A 177 1.19 11.36 -10.94
CA THR A 177 1.53 12.73 -10.57
C THR A 177 2.59 12.76 -9.46
N ALA A 178 2.48 11.89 -8.46
CA ALA A 178 3.42 11.81 -7.34
C ALA A 178 4.83 11.44 -7.81
N VAL A 179 4.98 10.43 -8.65
CA VAL A 179 6.31 10.01 -9.13
C VAL A 179 6.94 11.04 -10.07
N GLN A 180 6.15 11.72 -10.89
CA GLN A 180 6.64 12.80 -11.76
C GLN A 180 7.08 14.02 -10.96
N ARG A 181 6.30 14.45 -9.95
CA ARG A 181 6.63 15.59 -9.09
C ARG A 181 7.81 15.32 -8.16
N ALA A 182 7.99 14.09 -7.73
CA ALA A 182 9.10 13.71 -6.85
C ALA A 182 10.45 13.70 -7.57
N GLY A 183 10.48 13.92 -8.88
CA GLY A 183 11.72 14.01 -9.66
C GLY A 183 12.35 12.66 -10.00
N PHE A 184 11.58 11.57 -9.94
CA PHE A 184 12.04 10.32 -10.51
C PHE A 184 12.30 10.46 -12.01
N PRO A 185 13.23 9.69 -12.59
CA PRO A 185 13.61 9.80 -13.99
C PRO A 185 12.53 9.20 -14.93
N VAL A 186 11.29 9.67 -14.77
CA VAL A 186 10.13 9.28 -15.57
C VAL A 186 9.65 10.43 -16.44
N GLY A 187 9.28 10.13 -17.67
CA GLY A 187 8.87 11.12 -18.66
C GLY A 187 7.37 11.46 -18.59
N GLN A 188 6.95 12.34 -19.52
CA GLN A 188 5.56 12.79 -19.63
C GLN A 188 4.67 11.84 -20.45
N LYS A 189 5.26 10.88 -21.16
CA LYS A 189 4.50 9.87 -21.90
C LYS A 189 4.01 8.81 -20.93
N VAL A 190 2.71 8.71 -20.76
CA VAL A 190 2.06 7.77 -19.84
C VAL A 190 1.12 6.86 -20.62
N GLY A 191 1.23 5.56 -20.36
CA GLY A 191 0.26 4.56 -20.74
C GLY A 191 -0.44 4.00 -19.49
N LEU A 192 -1.69 3.58 -19.63
CA LEU A 192 -2.41 2.84 -18.59
C LEU A 192 -2.68 1.43 -19.10
N PHE A 193 -2.45 0.46 -18.22
CA PHE A 193 -2.72 -0.94 -18.51
C PHE A 193 -3.38 -1.59 -17.30
N GLY A 194 -4.52 -2.23 -17.49
CA GLY A 194 -5.31 -2.80 -16.40
C GLY A 194 -5.88 -4.18 -16.70
N GLN A 195 -6.06 -4.97 -15.66
CA GLN A 195 -6.60 -6.30 -15.74
C GLN A 195 -7.84 -6.41 -14.82
N SER A 196 -8.93 -7.05 -15.28
CA SER A 196 -10.15 -7.29 -14.49
C SER A 196 -10.71 -6.01 -13.87
N GLN A 197 -10.80 -5.92 -12.52
CA GLN A 197 -11.15 -4.68 -11.79
C GLN A 197 -10.32 -3.49 -12.28
N GLY A 198 -9.03 -3.70 -12.50
CA GLY A 198 -8.11 -2.66 -12.97
C GLY A 198 -8.40 -2.19 -14.39
N ALA A 199 -8.99 -3.02 -15.27
CA ALA A 199 -9.42 -2.55 -16.58
C ALA A 199 -10.51 -1.48 -16.46
N GLY A 200 -11.43 -1.63 -15.50
CA GLY A 200 -12.41 -0.60 -15.17
C GLY A 200 -11.76 0.69 -14.66
N ALA A 201 -10.73 0.57 -13.82
CA ALA A 201 -9.99 1.74 -13.31
C ALA A 201 -9.19 2.46 -14.43
N ALA A 202 -8.66 1.71 -15.41
CA ALA A 202 -7.87 2.30 -16.51
C ALA A 202 -8.69 3.10 -17.51
N ILE A 203 -10.01 2.87 -17.60
CA ILE A 203 -10.91 3.53 -18.56
C ILE A 203 -11.86 4.55 -17.89
N ALA A 204 -11.85 4.66 -16.56
CA ALA A 204 -12.67 5.60 -15.80
C ALA A 204 -12.05 7.00 -15.74
#